data_e4b77ee9dc71a62814004cf3f731399a
#
_entry.id   e4b77ee9dc71a62814004cf3f731399a
#
_cell.length_a   1.000
_cell.length_b   1.000
_cell.length_c   1.000
_cell.angle_alpha   90.00
_cell.angle_beta   90.00
_cell.angle_gamma   90.00
#
_symmetry.space_group_name_H-M   'P 1'
#
loop_
_entity.id
_entity.type
_entity.pdbx_description
1 polymer ?
#
loop_
_entity_poly.entity_id
_entity_poly.type
_entity_poly.pdbx_seq_one_letter_code
_entity_poly.pdbx_strand_id
1 'polypeptide(L)'
;RSQGRIAYLETSRGCPFSCAFCLSGREDPVRFFDLEQAKEQLLALSRSGTRTIKLVDRTFNCHPGRARELFGFIIRARQTGEIPEGVRFHFEVAADLFDSQTLALLSEAPKGLFQLEAGLQSFHRPTLEAVTRKTDLERLCANLRVLLDQGNIHIHIDLIAGLPREGWEIFRDSFDKAYSLSPHMLQLGFLKLLHGSRLRAEAGKNGCVFSPAPPYEVTETRWLSPRELRRLH
;
A
#
# COMPACT_ATOMS: atom_id res chain seq x y z
N ARG A 1 10.68 -10.36 24.76
CA ARG A 1 10.76 -11.60 23.94
C ARG A 1 9.89 -11.38 22.69
N SER A 2 10.51 -11.00 21.56
CA SER A 2 9.84 -10.66 20.30
C SER A 2 9.83 -11.83 19.31
N GLN A 3 10.17 -13.04 19.72
CA GLN A 3 10.27 -14.20 18.83
C GLN A 3 8.96 -14.45 18.08
N GLY A 4 9.02 -14.35 16.73
CA GLY A 4 7.89 -14.58 15.85
C GLY A 4 6.86 -13.44 15.78
N ARG A 5 7.07 -12.30 16.45
CA ARG A 5 6.18 -11.15 16.42
C ARG A 5 6.48 -10.21 15.25
N ILE A 6 5.50 -9.38 14.91
CA ILE A 6 5.65 -8.26 13.98
C ILE A 6 6.15 -7.06 14.78
N ALA A 7 7.21 -6.41 14.30
CA ALA A 7 7.64 -5.10 14.79
C ALA A 7 7.16 -4.02 13.81
N TYR A 8 6.89 -2.85 14.33
CA TYR A 8 6.49 -1.68 13.54
C TYR A 8 7.55 -0.61 13.67
N LEU A 9 7.91 0.01 12.56
CA LEU A 9 8.85 1.12 12.50
C LEU A 9 8.30 2.21 11.59
N GLU A 10 8.41 3.46 12.00
CA GLU A 10 8.06 4.62 11.20
C GLU A 10 9.35 5.38 10.86
N THR A 11 9.66 5.53 9.56
CA THR A 11 10.82 6.31 9.10
C THR A 11 10.43 7.63 8.45
N SER A 12 9.13 7.80 8.18
CA SER A 12 8.52 9.07 7.76
C SER A 12 7.08 9.15 8.22
N ARG A 13 6.57 10.36 8.44
CA ARG A 13 5.18 10.61 8.84
C ARG A 13 4.49 11.53 7.84
N GLY A 14 3.23 11.20 7.52
CA GLY A 14 2.42 11.88 6.51
C GLY A 14 2.42 11.14 5.17
N CYS A 15 1.69 11.69 4.20
CA CYS A 15 1.56 11.15 2.85
C CYS A 15 1.43 12.31 1.87
N PRO A 16 2.12 12.30 0.71
CA PRO A 16 2.03 13.38 -0.26
C PRO A 16 0.71 13.38 -1.04
N PHE A 17 -0.10 12.33 -0.88
CA PHE A 17 -1.39 12.19 -1.54
C PHE A 17 -2.54 12.60 -0.63
N SER A 18 -3.61 13.16 -1.23
CA SER A 18 -4.81 13.64 -0.54
C SER A 18 -6.05 12.80 -0.85
N CYS A 19 -5.91 11.46 -0.86
CA CYS A 19 -7.01 10.55 -1.14
C CYS A 19 -8.19 10.80 -0.20
N ALA A 20 -9.40 10.98 -0.76
CA ALA A 20 -10.58 11.42 -0.01
C ALA A 20 -11.04 10.46 1.09
N PHE A 21 -10.74 9.18 0.97
CA PHE A 21 -11.07 8.14 1.94
C PHE A 21 -10.02 7.99 3.06
N CYS A 22 -8.81 8.57 2.88
CA CYS A 22 -7.67 8.36 3.75
C CYS A 22 -7.49 9.49 4.77
N LEU A 23 -6.89 9.18 5.91
CA LEU A 23 -6.55 10.16 6.95
C LEU A 23 -5.10 10.64 6.88
N SER A 24 -4.24 9.92 6.14
CA SER A 24 -2.79 10.10 6.20
C SER A 24 -2.27 11.31 5.42
N GLY A 25 -3.03 11.81 4.44
CA GLY A 25 -2.66 12.96 3.60
C GLY A 25 -3.07 14.32 4.18
N ARG A 26 -3.25 14.41 5.49
CA ARG A 26 -3.68 15.66 6.16
C ARG A 26 -2.53 16.51 6.64
N GLU A 27 -1.37 15.90 6.84
CA GLU A 27 -0.15 16.56 7.28
C GLU A 27 0.74 16.80 6.06
N ASP A 28 0.88 18.03 5.67
CA ASP A 28 1.78 18.48 4.60
C ASP A 28 2.78 19.46 5.20
N PRO A 29 4.10 19.32 4.94
CA PRO A 29 4.76 18.27 4.14
C PRO A 29 5.02 16.96 4.90
N VAL A 30 5.34 15.88 4.13
CA VAL A 30 5.83 14.62 4.71
C VAL A 30 7.10 14.89 5.51
N ARG A 31 7.12 14.46 6.77
CA ARG A 31 8.30 14.58 7.64
C ARG A 31 9.11 13.30 7.58
N PHE A 32 10.37 13.43 7.19
CA PHE A 32 11.33 12.33 7.20
C PHE A 32 12.13 12.35 8.49
N PHE A 33 12.26 11.21 9.16
CA PHE A 33 13.13 11.07 10.32
C PHE A 33 14.58 10.87 9.87
N ASP A 34 15.51 10.98 10.80
CA ASP A 34 16.94 10.81 10.53
C ASP A 34 17.21 9.45 9.89
N LEU A 35 18.00 9.43 8.82
CA LEU A 35 18.21 8.25 8.00
C LEU A 35 19.12 7.24 8.70
N GLU A 36 20.17 7.71 9.38
CA GLU A 36 21.10 6.82 10.08
C GLU A 36 20.43 6.21 11.30
N GLN A 37 19.64 6.98 12.03
CA GLN A 37 18.82 6.46 13.12
C GLN A 37 17.82 5.40 12.62
N ALA A 38 17.20 5.60 11.46
CA ALA A 38 16.31 4.61 10.86
C ALA A 38 17.05 3.29 10.54
N LYS A 39 18.26 3.37 9.98
CA LYS A 39 19.13 2.21 9.71
C LYS A 39 19.51 1.45 10.99
N GLU A 40 19.92 2.18 12.03
CA GLU A 40 20.25 1.60 13.34
C GLU A 40 19.04 0.85 13.95
N GLN A 41 17.85 1.46 13.90
CA GLN A 41 16.63 0.84 14.41
C GLN A 41 16.23 -0.40 13.61
N LEU A 42 16.39 -0.39 12.27
CA LEU A 42 16.15 -1.54 11.41
C LEU A 42 17.05 -2.73 11.80
N LEU A 43 18.35 -2.48 12.02
CA LEU A 43 19.27 -3.51 12.48
C LEU A 43 18.91 -4.03 13.88
N ALA A 44 18.61 -3.14 14.82
CA ALA A 44 18.25 -3.53 16.19
C ALA A 44 16.98 -4.40 16.20
N LEU A 45 15.95 -4.03 15.44
CA LEU A 45 14.73 -4.82 15.31
C LEU A 45 14.99 -6.16 14.62
N SER A 46 15.83 -6.20 13.59
CA SER A 46 16.19 -7.43 12.87
C SER A 46 16.88 -8.46 13.78
N ARG A 47 17.68 -7.98 14.73
CA ARG A 47 18.42 -8.81 15.71
C ARG A 47 17.60 -9.19 16.95
N SER A 48 16.41 -8.61 17.11
CA SER A 48 15.55 -8.85 18.29
C SER A 48 14.77 -10.17 18.27
N GLY A 49 14.90 -10.98 17.22
CA GLY A 49 14.12 -12.20 17.00
C GLY A 49 12.77 -11.95 16.32
N THR A 50 12.52 -10.74 15.86
CA THR A 50 11.34 -10.38 15.03
C THR A 50 11.45 -11.01 13.65
N ARG A 51 10.35 -11.58 13.13
CA ARG A 51 10.32 -12.15 11.77
C ARG A 51 9.88 -11.16 10.71
N THR A 52 9.02 -10.23 11.06
CA THR A 52 8.49 -9.23 10.12
C THR A 52 8.62 -7.85 10.72
N ILE A 53 9.28 -6.95 10.00
CA ILE A 53 9.36 -5.53 10.34
C ILE A 53 8.47 -4.80 9.34
N LYS A 54 7.35 -4.24 9.82
CA LYS A 54 6.43 -3.46 8.99
C LYS A 54 6.79 -1.98 9.11
N LEU A 55 7.23 -1.39 8.00
CA LEU A 55 7.39 0.05 7.88
C LEU A 55 5.98 0.64 7.72
N VAL A 56 5.61 1.53 8.64
CA VAL A 56 4.26 2.15 8.65
C VAL A 56 4.24 3.52 7.97
N ASP A 57 5.27 3.82 7.20
CA ASP A 57 5.34 4.94 6.27
C ASP A 57 4.24 4.81 5.21
N ARG A 58 3.36 5.82 5.10
CA ARG A 58 2.13 5.73 4.29
C ARG A 58 2.34 5.69 2.79
N THR A 59 3.50 6.09 2.33
CA THR A 59 4.01 5.91 0.96
C THR A 59 5.53 5.92 1.06
N PHE A 60 6.10 4.77 1.36
CA PHE A 60 7.53 4.65 1.66
C PHE A 60 8.42 5.24 0.55
N ASN A 61 8.04 5.04 -0.70
CA ASN A 61 8.82 5.47 -1.86
C ASN A 61 8.43 6.86 -2.40
N CYS A 62 7.74 7.69 -1.60
CA CYS A 62 7.40 9.06 -2.01
C CYS A 62 8.63 9.97 -2.22
N HIS A 63 9.78 9.61 -1.64
CA HIS A 63 11.08 10.22 -1.91
C HIS A 63 12.04 9.16 -2.48
N PRO A 64 12.22 9.08 -3.81
CA PRO A 64 12.93 7.98 -4.46
C PRO A 64 14.36 7.75 -3.96
N GLY A 65 15.14 8.83 -3.76
CA GLY A 65 16.52 8.72 -3.29
C GLY A 65 16.62 8.09 -1.89
N ARG A 66 15.75 8.52 -0.97
CA ARG A 66 15.68 7.94 0.38
C ARG A 66 15.23 6.48 0.35
N ALA A 67 14.23 6.17 -0.45
CA ALA A 67 13.76 4.79 -0.59
C ALA A 67 14.86 3.86 -1.10
N ARG A 68 15.58 4.28 -2.15
CA ARG A 68 16.73 3.52 -2.67
C ARG A 68 17.81 3.32 -1.62
N GLU A 69 18.11 4.34 -0.84
CA GLU A 69 19.13 4.22 0.20
C GLU A 69 18.75 3.20 1.26
N LEU A 70 17.50 3.20 1.74
CA LEU A 70 17.03 2.23 2.73
C LEU A 70 16.91 0.81 2.14
N PHE A 71 16.39 0.66 0.92
CA PHE A 71 16.36 -0.65 0.24
C PHE A 71 17.77 -1.21 0.06
N GLY A 72 18.70 -0.40 -0.46
CA GLY A 72 20.08 -0.82 -0.67
C GLY A 72 20.81 -1.16 0.63
N PHE A 73 20.57 -0.38 1.70
CA PHE A 73 21.09 -0.69 3.03
C PHE A 73 20.60 -2.06 3.52
N ILE A 74 19.29 -2.33 3.45
CA ILE A 74 18.69 -3.59 3.91
C ILE A 74 19.21 -4.79 3.09
N ILE A 75 19.32 -4.62 1.75
CA ILE A 75 19.87 -5.65 0.87
C ILE A 75 21.31 -5.98 1.28
N ARG A 76 22.19 -4.99 1.38
CA ARG A 76 23.59 -5.18 1.78
C ARG A 76 23.71 -5.81 3.17
N ALA A 77 22.97 -5.30 4.15
CA ALA A 77 22.97 -5.82 5.50
C ALA A 77 22.51 -7.30 5.58
N ARG A 78 21.60 -7.73 4.71
CA ARG A 78 21.23 -9.13 4.56
C ARG A 78 22.37 -9.95 3.93
N GLN A 79 23.01 -9.43 2.88
CA GLN A 79 24.10 -10.10 2.17
C GLN A 79 25.34 -10.27 3.06
N THR A 80 25.61 -9.30 3.94
CA THR A 80 26.73 -9.36 4.92
C THR A 80 26.40 -10.14 6.20
N GLY A 81 25.16 -10.62 6.35
CA GLY A 81 24.73 -11.36 7.54
C GLY A 81 24.37 -10.50 8.75
N GLU A 82 24.39 -9.17 8.63
CA GLU A 82 23.98 -8.26 9.71
C GLU A 82 22.48 -8.35 10.00
N ILE A 83 21.68 -8.62 8.98
CA ILE A 83 20.27 -8.96 9.09
C ILE A 83 20.12 -10.47 8.97
N PRO A 84 19.64 -11.17 10.01
CA PRO A 84 19.48 -12.62 10.02
C PRO A 84 18.56 -13.13 8.91
N GLU A 85 18.82 -14.35 8.43
CA GLU A 85 17.88 -15.04 7.54
C GLU A 85 16.50 -15.18 8.18
N GLY A 86 15.45 -15.14 7.33
CA GLY A 86 14.06 -15.27 7.79
C GLY A 86 13.43 -13.97 8.28
N VAL A 87 14.18 -12.86 8.45
CA VAL A 87 13.61 -11.54 8.69
C VAL A 87 13.07 -10.97 7.37
N ARG A 88 11.86 -10.45 7.39
CA ARG A 88 11.16 -9.85 6.26
C ARG A 88 10.81 -8.40 6.55
N PHE A 89 10.88 -7.56 5.54
CA PHE A 89 10.45 -6.15 5.62
C PHE A 89 9.23 -5.93 4.76
N HIS A 90 8.22 -5.27 5.33
CA HIS A 90 6.98 -4.94 4.64
C HIS A 90 6.88 -3.42 4.47
N PHE A 91 6.51 -2.97 3.26
CA PHE A 91 6.40 -1.56 2.88
C PHE A 91 5.08 -1.28 2.18
N GLU A 92 4.43 -0.16 2.52
CA GLU A 92 3.33 0.40 1.73
C GLU A 92 3.93 1.34 0.67
N VAL A 93 3.67 1.06 -0.61
CA VAL A 93 4.30 1.76 -1.74
C VAL A 93 3.30 2.27 -2.77
N ALA A 94 3.68 3.31 -3.50
CA ALA A 94 3.05 3.70 -4.75
C ALA A 94 3.89 3.13 -5.91
N ALA A 95 3.40 2.06 -6.55
CA ALA A 95 4.21 1.31 -7.52
C ALA A 95 4.51 2.12 -8.80
N ASP A 96 3.67 3.10 -9.14
CA ASP A 96 3.89 4.04 -10.23
C ASP A 96 5.04 5.03 -9.97
N LEU A 97 5.49 5.19 -8.74
CA LEU A 97 6.63 6.05 -8.39
C LEU A 97 8.00 5.36 -8.55
N PHE A 98 8.05 4.04 -8.73
CA PHE A 98 9.32 3.37 -8.97
C PHE A 98 9.94 3.81 -10.30
N ASP A 99 11.20 4.18 -10.25
CA ASP A 99 12.04 4.43 -11.42
C ASP A 99 12.90 3.21 -11.77
N SER A 100 13.54 3.23 -12.91
CA SER A 100 14.38 2.12 -13.40
C SER A 100 15.52 1.78 -12.43
N GLN A 101 16.09 2.78 -11.74
CA GLN A 101 17.17 2.56 -10.77
C GLN A 101 16.66 1.81 -9.54
N THR A 102 15.45 2.15 -9.07
CA THR A 102 14.83 1.46 -7.94
C THR A 102 14.43 0.03 -8.30
N LEU A 103 13.87 -0.19 -9.51
CA LEU A 103 13.52 -1.52 -9.98
C LEU A 103 14.76 -2.41 -10.15
N ALA A 104 15.86 -1.86 -10.69
CA ALA A 104 17.14 -2.57 -10.79
C ALA A 104 17.69 -2.95 -9.40
N LEU A 105 17.67 -2.01 -8.44
CA LEU A 105 18.09 -2.30 -7.06
C LEU A 105 17.23 -3.39 -6.41
N LEU A 106 15.91 -3.34 -6.59
CA LEU A 106 14.99 -4.33 -6.03
C LEU A 106 15.19 -5.73 -6.64
N SER A 107 15.69 -5.84 -7.89
CA SER A 107 16.03 -7.14 -8.49
C SER A 107 17.20 -7.85 -7.77
N GLU A 108 18.06 -7.12 -7.08
CA GLU A 108 19.18 -7.65 -6.31
C GLU A 108 18.77 -8.17 -4.93
N ALA A 109 17.52 -7.92 -4.51
CA ALA A 109 17.06 -8.31 -3.19
C ALA A 109 16.99 -9.83 -3.05
N PRO A 110 17.55 -10.43 -1.98
CA PRO A 110 17.38 -11.82 -1.67
C PRO A 110 15.90 -12.22 -1.59
N LYS A 111 15.57 -13.39 -2.12
CA LYS A 111 14.16 -13.87 -2.16
C LYS A 111 13.54 -13.88 -0.77
N GLY A 112 12.34 -13.29 -0.69
CA GLY A 112 11.54 -13.21 0.54
C GLY A 112 12.01 -12.14 1.54
N LEU A 113 13.00 -11.31 1.20
CA LEU A 113 13.46 -10.20 2.04
C LEU A 113 12.39 -9.11 2.10
N PHE A 114 11.76 -8.78 0.97
CA PHE A 114 10.78 -7.72 0.87
C PHE A 114 9.37 -8.22 0.57
N GLN A 115 8.41 -7.50 1.13
CA GLN A 115 7.00 -7.57 0.83
C GLN A 115 6.51 -6.15 0.56
N LEU A 116 5.97 -5.92 -0.63
CA LEU A 116 5.46 -4.62 -1.06
C LEU A 116 3.93 -4.68 -1.16
N GLU A 117 3.26 -3.76 -0.48
CA GLU A 117 1.82 -3.55 -0.53
C GLU A 117 1.56 -2.33 -1.43
N ALA A 118 0.98 -2.57 -2.60
CA ALA A 118 0.72 -1.55 -3.61
C ALA A 118 -0.78 -1.24 -3.66
N GLY A 119 -1.16 -0.08 -3.15
CA GLY A 119 -2.54 0.36 -3.19
C GLY A 119 -2.93 0.79 -4.62
N LEU A 120 -3.58 -0.07 -5.38
CA LEU A 120 -4.18 0.24 -6.69
C LEU A 120 -5.54 0.92 -6.53
N GLN A 121 -6.41 0.35 -5.71
CA GLN A 121 -7.76 0.74 -5.32
C GLN A 121 -8.81 0.49 -6.42
N SER A 122 -8.58 0.89 -7.66
CA SER A 122 -9.45 0.72 -8.81
C SER A 122 -8.67 0.91 -10.11
N PHE A 123 -9.10 0.28 -11.20
CA PHE A 123 -8.63 0.59 -12.56
C PHE A 123 -9.48 1.66 -13.26
N HIS A 124 -10.58 2.11 -12.65
CA HIS A 124 -11.47 3.08 -13.25
C HIS A 124 -11.01 4.51 -12.96
N ARG A 125 -10.47 5.20 -13.97
CA ARG A 125 -9.97 6.58 -13.83
C ARG A 125 -10.97 7.55 -13.19
N PRO A 126 -12.26 7.57 -13.59
CA PRO A 126 -13.25 8.45 -12.96
C PRO A 126 -13.47 8.17 -11.47
N THR A 127 -13.31 6.93 -11.02
CA THR A 127 -13.33 6.55 -9.59
C THR A 127 -12.11 7.12 -8.86
N LEU A 128 -10.92 6.94 -9.41
CA LEU A 128 -9.68 7.48 -8.82
C LEU A 128 -9.71 9.01 -8.73
N GLU A 129 -10.21 9.68 -9.77
CA GLU A 129 -10.41 11.14 -9.78
C GLU A 129 -11.41 11.58 -8.71
N ALA A 130 -12.54 10.89 -8.57
CA ALA A 130 -13.56 11.19 -7.57
C ALA A 130 -13.04 11.13 -6.13
N VAL A 131 -12.06 10.29 -5.88
CA VAL A 131 -11.39 10.18 -4.56
C VAL A 131 -10.03 10.89 -4.53
N THR A 132 -9.70 11.71 -5.53
CA THR A 132 -8.43 12.45 -5.67
C THR A 132 -7.18 11.59 -5.53
N ARG A 133 -7.27 10.33 -5.97
CA ARG A 133 -6.11 9.47 -6.05
C ARG A 133 -5.38 9.69 -7.37
N LYS A 134 -4.20 10.28 -7.27
CA LYS A 134 -3.31 10.47 -8.42
C LYS A 134 -2.48 9.20 -8.59
N THR A 135 -2.69 8.47 -9.67
CA THR A 135 -1.96 7.24 -10.00
C THR A 135 -1.82 7.13 -11.51
N ASP A 136 -0.61 6.89 -11.98
CA ASP A 136 -0.35 6.49 -13.36
C ASP A 136 -0.56 4.96 -13.46
N LEU A 137 -1.73 4.55 -13.93
CA LEU A 137 -2.13 3.14 -14.02
C LEU A 137 -1.25 2.33 -14.99
N GLU A 138 -0.79 2.95 -16.09
CA GLU A 138 0.05 2.27 -17.07
C GLU A 138 1.41 1.97 -16.49
N ARG A 139 2.03 2.98 -15.89
CA ARG A 139 3.32 2.85 -15.20
C ARG A 139 3.24 1.93 -13.98
N LEU A 140 2.15 2.01 -13.21
CA LEU A 140 1.90 1.10 -12.09
C LEU A 140 1.90 -0.36 -12.57
N CYS A 141 1.12 -0.68 -13.61
CA CYS A 141 1.06 -2.03 -14.17
C CYS A 141 2.40 -2.48 -14.74
N ALA A 142 3.11 -1.61 -15.46
CA ALA A 142 4.42 -1.94 -16.01
C ALA A 142 5.42 -2.28 -14.90
N ASN A 143 5.50 -1.45 -13.86
CA ASN A 143 6.39 -1.68 -12.73
C ASN A 143 6.03 -2.93 -11.92
N LEU A 144 4.72 -3.18 -11.69
CA LEU A 144 4.28 -4.40 -11.02
C LEU A 144 4.63 -5.66 -11.79
N ARG A 145 4.49 -5.67 -13.13
CA ARG A 145 4.91 -6.80 -13.96
C ARG A 145 6.41 -7.07 -13.83
N VAL A 146 7.25 -6.04 -13.90
CA VAL A 146 8.69 -6.19 -13.69
C VAL A 146 8.99 -6.85 -12.33
N LEU A 147 8.37 -6.37 -11.25
CA LEU A 147 8.58 -6.92 -9.90
C LEU A 147 8.06 -8.36 -9.75
N LEU A 148 6.94 -8.68 -10.39
CA LEU A 148 6.35 -10.02 -10.35
C LEU A 148 7.19 -11.02 -11.17
N ASP A 149 7.66 -10.61 -12.35
CA ASP A 149 8.51 -11.44 -13.22
C ASP A 149 9.86 -11.77 -12.59
N GLN A 150 10.41 -10.86 -11.76
CA GLN A 150 11.62 -11.11 -10.98
C GLN A 150 11.44 -12.20 -9.92
N GLY A 151 10.24 -12.33 -9.35
CA GLY A 151 9.85 -13.42 -8.45
C GLY A 151 10.57 -13.48 -7.09
N ASN A 152 11.33 -12.45 -6.72
CA ASN A 152 12.09 -12.39 -5.47
C ASN A 152 11.35 -11.61 -4.35
N ILE A 153 10.38 -10.76 -4.70
CA ILE A 153 9.62 -9.90 -3.80
C ILE A 153 8.16 -10.35 -3.74
N HIS A 154 7.60 -10.39 -2.53
CA HIS A 154 6.19 -10.68 -2.33
C HIS A 154 5.35 -9.43 -2.59
N ILE A 155 4.45 -9.48 -3.56
CA ILE A 155 3.64 -8.34 -3.99
C ILE A 155 2.19 -8.52 -3.54
N HIS A 156 1.67 -7.54 -2.80
CA HIS A 156 0.25 -7.36 -2.52
C HIS A 156 -0.31 -6.25 -3.40
N ILE A 157 -1.52 -6.44 -3.91
CA ILE A 157 -2.30 -5.40 -4.60
C ILE A 157 -3.61 -5.22 -3.85
N ASP A 158 -4.00 -3.96 -3.59
CA ASP A 158 -5.23 -3.65 -2.87
C ASP A 158 -6.25 -3.03 -3.80
N LEU A 159 -7.49 -3.52 -3.72
CA LEU A 159 -8.69 -2.92 -4.29
C LEU A 159 -9.65 -2.50 -3.18
N ILE A 160 -10.46 -1.47 -3.44
CA ILE A 160 -11.51 -1.01 -2.51
C ILE A 160 -12.85 -1.05 -3.21
N ALA A 161 -13.75 -1.93 -2.75
CA ALA A 161 -15.14 -1.95 -3.17
C ALA A 161 -15.95 -0.81 -2.51
N GLY A 162 -16.85 -0.20 -3.26
CA GLY A 162 -17.73 0.85 -2.75
C GLY A 162 -17.23 2.26 -2.96
N LEU A 163 -16.18 2.46 -3.76
CA LEU A 163 -15.71 3.80 -4.12
C LEU A 163 -16.74 4.53 -5.02
N PRO A 164 -16.77 5.88 -4.99
CA PRO A 164 -17.65 6.66 -5.85
C PRO A 164 -17.43 6.38 -7.34
N ARG A 165 -18.51 6.41 -8.14
CA ARG A 165 -18.53 6.17 -9.58
C ARG A 165 -18.14 4.76 -10.01
N GLU A 166 -18.12 3.79 -9.11
CA GLU A 166 -17.77 2.42 -9.38
C GLU A 166 -18.95 1.50 -9.04
N GLY A 167 -19.68 1.07 -10.06
CA GLY A 167 -20.74 0.06 -9.96
C GLY A 167 -20.17 -1.36 -10.15
N TRP A 168 -21.06 -2.35 -10.08
CA TRP A 168 -20.71 -3.78 -10.12
C TRP A 168 -19.82 -4.17 -11.32
N GLU A 169 -20.23 -3.80 -12.53
CA GLU A 169 -19.48 -4.19 -13.74
C GLU A 169 -18.10 -3.53 -13.81
N ILE A 170 -17.99 -2.25 -13.39
CA ILE A 170 -16.74 -1.51 -13.36
C ILE A 170 -15.79 -2.11 -12.31
N PHE A 171 -16.33 -2.44 -11.13
CA PHE A 171 -15.53 -3.08 -10.08
C PHE A 171 -15.05 -4.47 -10.53
N ARG A 172 -15.92 -5.26 -11.16
CA ARG A 172 -15.56 -6.58 -11.71
C ARG A 172 -14.43 -6.45 -12.73
N ASP A 173 -14.50 -5.49 -13.65
CA ASP A 173 -13.42 -5.23 -14.61
C ASP A 173 -12.11 -4.83 -13.92
N SER A 174 -12.18 -4.00 -12.87
CA SER A 174 -11.02 -3.65 -12.04
C SER A 174 -10.44 -4.87 -11.33
N PHE A 175 -11.29 -5.74 -10.80
CA PHE A 175 -10.87 -6.98 -10.14
C PHE A 175 -10.19 -7.93 -11.14
N ASP A 176 -10.80 -8.18 -12.29
CA ASP A 176 -10.28 -9.08 -13.32
C ASP A 176 -8.91 -8.60 -13.82
N LYS A 177 -8.75 -7.30 -14.04
CA LYS A 177 -7.45 -6.69 -14.41
C LYS A 177 -6.39 -6.87 -13.32
N ALA A 178 -6.74 -6.62 -12.06
CA ALA A 178 -5.81 -6.80 -10.93
C ALA A 178 -5.44 -8.28 -10.76
N TYR A 179 -6.41 -9.18 -10.89
CA TYR A 179 -6.21 -10.64 -10.81
C TYR A 179 -5.30 -11.14 -11.95
N SER A 180 -5.45 -10.60 -13.17
CA SER A 180 -4.63 -10.95 -14.33
C SER A 180 -3.15 -10.59 -14.18
N LEU A 181 -2.79 -9.65 -13.28
CA LEU A 181 -1.41 -9.39 -12.92
C LEU A 181 -0.78 -10.53 -12.12
N SER A 182 -1.57 -11.45 -11.61
CA SER A 182 -1.12 -12.61 -10.81
C SER A 182 -0.27 -12.22 -9.59
N PRO A 183 -0.71 -11.25 -8.75
CA PRO A 183 0.03 -10.90 -7.55
C PRO A 183 0.08 -12.06 -6.56
N HIS A 184 1.04 -12.05 -5.63
CA HIS A 184 1.09 -13.05 -4.56
C HIS A 184 -0.10 -12.93 -3.60
N MET A 185 -0.66 -11.73 -3.45
CA MET A 185 -1.91 -11.47 -2.73
C MET A 185 -2.69 -10.36 -3.43
N LEU A 186 -3.96 -10.61 -3.68
CA LEU A 186 -4.94 -9.60 -4.06
C LEU A 186 -5.87 -9.39 -2.86
N GLN A 187 -5.80 -8.22 -2.26
CA GLN A 187 -6.62 -7.86 -1.10
C GLN A 187 -7.83 -7.05 -1.57
N LEU A 188 -9.00 -7.55 -1.24
CA LEU A 188 -10.25 -6.83 -1.43
C LEU A 188 -10.65 -6.14 -0.12
N GLY A 189 -10.53 -4.82 -0.09
CA GLY A 189 -11.03 -3.98 1.00
C GLY A 189 -12.42 -3.45 0.68
N PHE A 190 -13.17 -3.10 1.74
CA PHE A 190 -14.45 -2.40 1.63
C PHE A 190 -14.29 -0.97 2.12
N LEU A 191 -14.93 -0.02 1.42
CA LEU A 191 -14.84 1.39 1.76
C LEU A 191 -15.32 1.64 3.19
N LYS A 192 -14.51 2.33 3.96
CA LYS A 192 -14.82 2.77 5.34
C LYS A 192 -14.83 4.28 5.39
N LEU A 193 -15.91 4.85 5.89
CA LEU A 193 -16.03 6.30 6.02
C LEU A 193 -15.50 6.74 7.40
N LEU A 194 -14.18 6.80 7.50
CA LEU A 194 -13.49 7.13 8.75
C LEU A 194 -13.77 8.57 9.19
N HIS A 195 -13.89 8.77 10.50
CA HIS A 195 -14.05 10.11 11.08
C HIS A 195 -12.96 11.04 10.58
N GLY A 196 -13.41 12.19 10.06
CA GLY A 196 -12.54 13.21 9.55
C GLY A 196 -12.04 12.96 8.12
N SER A 197 -12.34 11.86 7.43
CA SER A 197 -12.07 11.75 6.00
C SER A 197 -12.99 12.68 5.20
N ARG A 198 -12.49 13.22 4.10
CA ARG A 198 -13.29 14.07 3.22
C ARG A 198 -14.47 13.29 2.63
N LEU A 199 -14.26 12.04 2.29
CA LEU A 199 -15.31 11.20 1.71
C LEU A 199 -16.46 10.95 2.70
N ARG A 200 -16.19 10.90 4.01
CA ARG A 200 -17.25 10.86 5.04
C ARG A 200 -18.08 12.15 5.06
N ALA A 201 -17.44 13.31 4.95
CA ALA A 201 -18.16 14.58 4.88
C ALA A 201 -19.02 14.68 3.61
N GLU A 202 -18.62 13.99 2.53
CA GLU A 202 -19.33 13.94 1.24
C GLU A 202 -20.25 12.72 1.10
N ALA A 203 -20.52 11.97 2.19
CA ALA A 203 -21.28 10.71 2.13
C ALA A 203 -22.67 10.88 1.48
N GLY A 204 -23.43 11.92 1.87
CA GLY A 204 -24.74 12.21 1.28
C GLY A 204 -24.69 12.53 -0.21
N LYS A 205 -23.66 13.27 -0.68
CA LYS A 205 -23.43 13.56 -2.09
C LYS A 205 -23.20 12.30 -2.91
N ASN A 206 -22.54 11.30 -2.33
CA ASN A 206 -22.23 10.02 -2.96
C ASN A 206 -23.30 8.96 -2.71
N GLY A 207 -24.41 9.31 -2.03
CA GLY A 207 -25.48 8.38 -1.66
C GLY A 207 -24.97 7.21 -0.82
N CYS A 208 -23.96 7.44 0.02
CA CYS A 208 -23.39 6.39 0.85
C CYS A 208 -24.23 6.19 2.11
N VAL A 209 -24.64 4.94 2.34
CA VAL A 209 -25.13 4.44 3.63
C VAL A 209 -23.99 3.62 4.23
N PHE A 210 -23.72 3.78 5.53
CA PHE A 210 -22.61 3.12 6.21
C PHE A 210 -22.96 2.82 7.65
N SER A 211 -22.25 1.85 8.24
CA SER A 211 -22.40 1.49 9.65
C SER A 211 -22.10 2.69 10.57
N PRO A 212 -22.96 3.02 11.55
CA PRO A 212 -22.67 4.06 12.52
C PRO A 212 -21.57 3.62 13.52
N ALA A 213 -21.37 2.33 13.66
CA ALA A 213 -20.33 1.74 14.51
C ALA A 213 -19.04 1.44 13.74
N PRO A 214 -17.86 1.45 14.38
CA PRO A 214 -16.63 0.99 13.76
C PRO A 214 -16.79 -0.40 13.12
N PRO A 215 -16.22 -0.63 11.97
CA PRO A 215 -15.25 0.17 11.23
C PRO A 215 -15.87 1.22 10.27
N TYR A 216 -17.14 1.59 10.40
CA TYR A 216 -17.83 2.58 9.55
C TYR A 216 -17.92 2.17 8.08
N GLU A 217 -18.08 0.89 7.84
CA GLU A 217 -18.09 0.29 6.52
C GLU A 217 -19.34 0.70 5.74
N VAL A 218 -19.15 0.98 4.46
CA VAL A 218 -20.23 1.35 3.53
C VAL A 218 -21.05 0.11 3.20
N THR A 219 -22.36 0.23 3.32
CA THR A 219 -23.35 -0.81 3.01
C THR A 219 -24.15 -0.54 1.76
N GLU A 220 -24.12 0.70 1.25
CA GLU A 220 -24.76 1.15 0.01
C GLU A 220 -24.06 2.38 -0.53
N THR A 221 -24.03 2.53 -1.84
CA THR A 221 -23.60 3.75 -2.53
C THR A 221 -24.60 4.07 -3.65
N ARG A 222 -24.47 5.24 -4.28
CA ARG A 222 -25.24 5.54 -5.50
C ARG A 222 -25.04 4.52 -6.62
N TRP A 223 -23.93 3.78 -6.62
CA TRP A 223 -23.48 2.90 -7.72
C TRP A 223 -23.53 1.42 -7.38
N LEU A 224 -23.54 1.07 -6.10
CA LEU A 224 -23.62 -0.31 -5.60
C LEU A 224 -24.74 -0.45 -4.57
N SER A 225 -25.66 -1.34 -4.85
CA SER A 225 -26.73 -1.72 -3.93
C SER A 225 -26.20 -2.54 -2.73
N PRO A 226 -26.97 -2.61 -1.63
CA PRO A 226 -26.60 -3.47 -0.49
C PRO A 226 -26.45 -4.95 -0.86
N ARG A 227 -27.21 -5.43 -1.85
CA ARG A 227 -27.14 -6.80 -2.34
C ARG A 227 -25.82 -7.06 -3.06
N GLU A 228 -25.38 -6.12 -3.89
CA GLU A 228 -24.12 -6.22 -4.63
C GLU A 228 -22.92 -6.16 -3.69
N LEU A 229 -22.90 -5.22 -2.73
CA LEU A 229 -21.81 -5.15 -1.74
C LEU A 229 -21.72 -6.44 -0.92
N ARG A 230 -22.85 -7.01 -0.46
CA ARG A 230 -22.84 -8.31 0.24
C ARG A 230 -22.36 -9.48 -0.61
N ARG A 231 -22.46 -9.42 -1.94
CA ARG A 231 -21.92 -10.47 -2.83
C ARG A 231 -20.41 -10.39 -3.00
N LEU A 232 -19.80 -9.26 -2.70
CA LEU A 232 -18.35 -9.08 -2.75
C LEU A 232 -17.66 -9.53 -1.45
N HIS A 233 -18.41 -9.60 -0.33
CA HIS A 233 -17.97 -10.19 0.92
C HIS A 233 -17.89 -11.72 0.84
#